data_050e86ae837457675e9a0a03e355b73d
#
_entry.id   050e86ae837457675e9a0a03e355b73d
#
_cell.length_a   1.000
_cell.length_b   1.000
_cell.length_c   1.000
_cell.angle_alpha   90.00
_cell.angle_beta   90.00
_cell.angle_gamma   90.00
#
_symmetry.space_group_name_H-M   'P 1'
#
loop_
_entity.id
_entity.type
_entity.pdbx_description
1 polymer ?
#
loop_
_entity_poly.entity_id
_entity_poly.type
_entity_poly.pdbx_seq_one_letter_code
_entity_poly.pdbx_strand_id
1 'polypeptide(L)'
;MAVRSRESVGRPGNRTPVKERLLSVATRLFARHGFESTSVQDIVDAAGVTKGAMYHYYGSKDDLLYEVYHQVLSMQISHLEEIAAGPGTAEERLRAAAVDVVQTSLDNLDDMIVFFRSLHMLPDDKQAQVRAERRRYQEKFKALVDEGVAAGTFRSDISADIVVHYFLSVINQLGSWYKPDGPLSPGQVGELFTELLIGGLATR
;
A
#
# COMPACT_ATOMS: atom_id res chain seq x y z
N MET A 1 33.54 44.22 -32.54
CA MET A 1 33.68 43.32 -31.40
C MET A 1 32.30 42.76 -31.08
N ALA A 2 32.02 41.53 -31.47
CA ALA A 2 30.72 40.91 -31.28
C ALA A 2 30.80 40.02 -30.04
N VAL A 3 30.00 40.35 -29.03
CA VAL A 3 29.83 39.57 -27.80
C VAL A 3 28.89 38.42 -28.12
N ARG A 4 29.40 37.16 -28.10
CA ARG A 4 28.60 35.95 -28.18
C ARG A 4 27.90 35.71 -26.87
N SER A 5 26.58 35.80 -26.86
CA SER A 5 25.72 35.32 -25.76
C SER A 5 25.87 33.79 -25.63
N ARG A 6 26.26 33.35 -24.46
CA ARG A 6 26.26 31.92 -24.09
C ARG A 6 24.82 31.50 -23.78
N GLU A 7 24.27 30.62 -24.60
CA GLU A 7 23.04 29.91 -24.31
C GLU A 7 23.22 29.06 -23.03
N SER A 8 22.35 29.31 -22.07
CA SER A 8 22.27 28.51 -20.86
C SER A 8 21.70 27.15 -21.19
N VAL A 9 22.54 26.11 -21.12
CA VAL A 9 22.11 24.72 -21.16
C VAL A 9 21.15 24.45 -19.99
N GLY A 10 19.88 24.21 -20.33
CA GLY A 10 18.84 23.88 -19.36
C GLY A 10 19.24 22.68 -18.51
N ARG A 11 19.06 22.80 -17.20
CA ARG A 11 19.20 21.69 -16.23
C ARG A 11 18.35 20.52 -16.69
N PRO A 12 18.86 19.26 -16.69
CA PRO A 12 18.04 18.10 -16.97
C PRO A 12 16.96 18.00 -15.88
N GLY A 13 15.69 18.11 -16.30
CA GLY A 13 14.56 17.86 -15.42
C GLY A 13 14.70 16.49 -14.77
N ASN A 14 14.36 16.39 -13.50
CA ASN A 14 14.38 15.19 -12.68
C ASN A 14 13.44 14.14 -13.33
N ARG A 15 13.99 13.31 -14.24
CA ARG A 15 13.23 12.22 -14.87
C ARG A 15 13.13 11.08 -13.87
N THR A 16 11.90 10.71 -13.51
CA THR A 16 11.64 9.52 -12.70
C THR A 16 12.47 8.33 -13.20
N PRO A 17 13.19 7.61 -12.33
CA PRO A 17 13.97 6.45 -12.69
C PRO A 17 13.18 5.44 -13.53
N VAL A 18 13.83 4.79 -14.48
CA VAL A 18 13.16 3.84 -15.38
C VAL A 18 12.46 2.73 -14.61
N LYS A 19 13.06 2.23 -13.53
CA LYS A 19 12.49 1.21 -12.66
C LYS A 19 11.14 1.66 -12.08
N GLU A 20 11.10 2.82 -11.46
CA GLU A 20 9.87 3.39 -10.84
C GLU A 20 8.81 3.70 -11.88
N ARG A 21 9.21 4.22 -13.05
CA ARG A 21 8.28 4.50 -14.15
C ARG A 21 7.63 3.24 -14.69
N LEU A 22 8.39 2.15 -14.86
CA LEU A 22 7.86 0.84 -15.26
C LEU A 22 6.84 0.33 -14.25
N LEU A 23 7.16 0.39 -12.96
CA LEU A 23 6.26 -0.06 -11.90
C LEU A 23 4.98 0.74 -11.87
N SER A 24 5.06 2.07 -11.83
CA SER A 24 3.89 2.96 -11.81
C SER A 24 2.99 2.78 -13.05
N VAL A 25 3.57 2.56 -14.24
CA VAL A 25 2.79 2.29 -15.45
C VAL A 25 2.12 0.92 -15.37
N ALA A 26 2.86 -0.11 -14.94
CA ALA A 26 2.32 -1.46 -14.79
C ALA A 26 1.15 -1.49 -13.79
N THR A 27 1.29 -0.87 -12.63
CA THR A 27 0.22 -0.75 -11.62
C THR A 27 -1.04 -0.17 -12.24
N ARG A 28 -0.95 0.98 -12.92
CA ARG A 28 -2.12 1.61 -13.56
C ARG A 28 -2.77 0.72 -14.63
N LEU A 29 -1.98 0.05 -15.45
CA LEU A 29 -2.51 -0.84 -16.48
C LEU A 29 -3.17 -2.09 -15.87
N PHE A 30 -2.54 -2.69 -14.86
CA PHE A 30 -3.12 -3.83 -14.13
C PHE A 30 -4.42 -3.46 -13.41
N ALA A 31 -4.48 -2.29 -12.77
CA ALA A 31 -5.70 -1.82 -12.11
C ALA A 31 -6.84 -1.60 -13.10
N ARG A 32 -6.56 -1.03 -14.29
CA ARG A 32 -7.58 -0.67 -15.30
C ARG A 32 -8.02 -1.84 -16.15
N HIS A 33 -7.08 -2.62 -16.65
CA HIS A 33 -7.32 -3.66 -17.66
C HIS A 33 -7.24 -5.08 -17.09
N GLY A 34 -6.70 -5.23 -15.88
CA GLY A 34 -6.39 -6.53 -15.30
C GLY A 34 -5.01 -7.03 -15.70
N PHE A 35 -4.43 -7.89 -14.87
CA PHE A 35 -3.10 -8.44 -15.07
C PHE A 35 -2.99 -9.29 -16.35
N GLU A 36 -3.91 -10.22 -16.57
CA GLU A 36 -3.86 -11.11 -17.74
C GLU A 36 -3.95 -10.36 -19.06
N SER A 37 -4.86 -9.36 -19.13
CA SER A 37 -5.11 -8.58 -20.34
C SER A 37 -4.05 -7.53 -20.65
N THR A 38 -3.10 -7.30 -19.74
CA THR A 38 -1.99 -6.35 -19.92
C THR A 38 -0.75 -7.09 -20.40
N SER A 39 -0.27 -6.77 -21.59
CA SER A 39 0.97 -7.36 -22.13
C SER A 39 2.22 -6.58 -21.71
N VAL A 40 3.39 -7.24 -21.79
CA VAL A 40 4.70 -6.56 -21.63
C VAL A 40 4.85 -5.43 -22.64
N GLN A 41 4.30 -5.59 -23.86
CA GLN A 41 4.37 -4.55 -24.90
C GLN A 41 3.61 -3.30 -24.46
N ASP A 42 2.40 -3.46 -23.92
CA ASP A 42 1.59 -2.32 -23.45
C ASP A 42 2.32 -1.53 -22.35
N ILE A 43 2.98 -2.26 -21.43
CA ILE A 43 3.74 -1.65 -20.32
C ILE A 43 4.92 -0.85 -20.85
N VAL A 44 5.76 -1.43 -21.73
CA VAL A 44 6.97 -0.74 -22.22
C VAL A 44 6.64 0.44 -23.13
N ASP A 45 5.60 0.32 -23.95
CA ASP A 45 5.13 1.41 -24.82
C ASP A 45 4.61 2.57 -23.97
N ALA A 46 3.75 2.30 -22.98
CA ALA A 46 3.23 3.32 -22.08
C ALA A 46 4.32 3.93 -21.17
N ALA A 47 5.34 3.16 -20.81
CA ALA A 47 6.49 3.66 -20.04
C ALA A 47 7.53 4.39 -20.89
N GLY A 48 7.44 4.32 -22.23
CA GLY A 48 8.43 4.91 -23.15
C GLY A 48 9.81 4.29 -23.00
N VAL A 49 9.88 2.94 -22.89
CA VAL A 49 11.11 2.18 -22.75
C VAL A 49 11.11 0.95 -23.67
N THR A 50 12.24 0.27 -23.78
CA THR A 50 12.35 -0.98 -24.54
C THR A 50 12.03 -2.21 -23.67
N LYS A 51 11.66 -3.33 -24.32
CA LYS A 51 11.53 -4.63 -23.62
C LYS A 51 12.81 -5.03 -22.90
N GLY A 52 13.98 -4.79 -23.54
CA GLY A 52 15.28 -5.07 -22.93
C GLY A 52 15.48 -4.29 -21.62
N ALA A 53 15.06 -3.03 -21.57
CA ALA A 53 15.12 -2.23 -20.35
C ALA A 53 14.18 -2.80 -19.25
N MET A 54 12.97 -3.23 -19.62
CA MET A 54 12.08 -3.87 -18.66
C MET A 54 12.69 -5.15 -18.07
N TYR A 55 13.17 -6.06 -18.93
CA TYR A 55 13.77 -7.33 -18.48
C TYR A 55 15.10 -7.16 -17.72
N HIS A 56 15.75 -6.00 -17.86
CA HIS A 56 16.91 -5.66 -17.04
C HIS A 56 16.53 -5.37 -15.58
N TYR A 57 15.38 -4.74 -15.35
CA TYR A 57 14.90 -4.38 -13.99
C TYR A 57 13.98 -5.44 -13.39
N TYR A 58 13.16 -6.09 -14.21
CA TYR A 58 12.16 -7.06 -13.82
C TYR A 58 12.22 -8.25 -14.78
N GLY A 59 12.55 -9.43 -14.28
CA GLY A 59 12.75 -10.63 -15.11
C GLY A 59 11.50 -11.09 -15.85
N SER A 60 10.30 -10.73 -15.36
CA SER A 60 9.02 -11.13 -15.93
C SER A 60 7.92 -10.10 -15.60
N LYS A 61 6.72 -10.30 -16.19
CA LYS A 61 5.50 -9.56 -15.83
C LYS A 61 5.05 -9.94 -14.40
N ASP A 62 5.29 -11.18 -13.98
CA ASP A 62 4.99 -11.65 -12.63
C ASP A 62 5.90 -10.98 -11.58
N ASP A 63 7.17 -10.68 -11.94
CA ASP A 63 8.05 -9.91 -11.07
C ASP A 63 7.57 -8.48 -10.88
N LEU A 64 7.04 -7.85 -11.94
CA LEU A 64 6.38 -6.54 -11.80
C LEU A 64 5.17 -6.61 -10.88
N LEU A 65 4.31 -7.63 -11.05
CA LEU A 65 3.14 -7.81 -10.19
C LEU A 65 3.55 -8.03 -8.73
N TYR A 66 4.56 -8.87 -8.49
CA TYR A 66 5.10 -9.08 -7.14
C TYR A 66 5.63 -7.77 -6.53
N GLU A 67 6.36 -6.96 -7.30
CA GLU A 67 6.91 -5.70 -6.82
C GLU A 67 5.81 -4.68 -6.45
N VAL A 68 4.67 -4.66 -7.15
CA VAL A 68 3.49 -3.87 -6.76
C VAL A 68 3.05 -4.24 -5.34
N TYR A 69 2.94 -5.54 -5.04
CA TYR A 69 2.59 -6.01 -3.69
C TYR A 69 3.64 -5.65 -2.65
N HIS A 70 4.90 -5.94 -2.97
CA HIS A 70 6.01 -5.77 -2.06
C HIS A 70 6.20 -4.31 -1.65
N GLN A 71 6.07 -3.37 -2.60
CA GLN A 71 6.24 -1.95 -2.33
C GLN A 71 5.22 -1.44 -1.31
N VAL A 72 3.94 -1.74 -1.49
CA VAL A 72 2.89 -1.28 -0.56
C VAL A 72 3.03 -1.94 0.80
N LEU A 73 3.23 -3.26 0.85
CA LEU A 73 3.36 -3.98 2.12
C LEU A 73 4.61 -3.54 2.89
N SER A 74 5.75 -3.38 2.22
CA SER A 74 6.98 -2.92 2.87
C SER A 74 6.84 -1.53 3.46
N MET A 75 6.19 -0.61 2.74
CA MET A 75 5.89 0.73 3.23
C MET A 75 4.99 0.67 4.47
N GLN A 76 3.86 -0.04 4.39
CA GLN A 76 2.92 -0.17 5.51
C GLN A 76 3.56 -0.85 6.73
N ILE A 77 4.40 -1.88 6.52
CA ILE A 77 5.14 -2.53 7.62
C ILE A 77 6.10 -1.54 8.29
N SER A 78 6.85 -0.76 7.50
CA SER A 78 7.78 0.25 8.05
C SER A 78 7.07 1.31 8.87
N HIS A 79 5.97 1.87 8.35
CA HIS A 79 5.16 2.85 9.08
C HIS A 79 4.60 2.26 10.39
N LEU A 80 4.05 1.05 10.33
CA LEU A 80 3.52 0.38 11.53
C LEU A 80 4.61 0.10 12.56
N GLU A 81 5.82 -0.26 12.14
CA GLU A 81 6.97 -0.46 13.05
C GLU A 81 7.37 0.85 13.73
N GLU A 82 7.43 1.95 12.98
CA GLU A 82 7.74 3.27 13.53
C GLU A 82 6.66 3.75 14.53
N ILE A 83 5.38 3.58 14.17
CA ILE A 83 4.25 3.93 15.04
C ILE A 83 4.25 3.07 16.30
N ALA A 84 4.44 1.76 16.19
CA ALA A 84 4.43 0.83 17.31
C ALA A 84 5.59 1.08 18.30
N ALA A 85 6.75 1.51 17.80
CA ALA A 85 7.90 1.89 18.61
C ALA A 85 7.84 3.34 19.14
N GLY A 86 6.88 4.13 18.67
CA GLY A 86 6.71 5.54 19.01
C GLY A 86 6.20 5.76 20.45
N PRO A 87 6.20 7.02 20.90
CA PRO A 87 5.66 7.40 22.20
C PRO A 87 4.13 7.28 22.23
N GLY A 88 3.56 7.31 23.43
CA GLY A 88 2.11 7.32 23.66
C GLY A 88 1.57 6.00 24.21
N THR A 89 0.29 6.00 24.49
CA THR A 89 -0.47 4.84 24.96
C THR A 89 -0.72 3.84 23.82
N ALA A 90 -1.08 2.60 24.16
CA ALA A 90 -1.48 1.60 23.16
C ALA A 90 -2.64 2.10 22.29
N GLU A 91 -3.59 2.83 22.87
CA GLU A 91 -4.71 3.42 22.12
C GLU A 91 -4.24 4.47 21.11
N GLU A 92 -3.38 5.41 21.52
CA GLU A 92 -2.86 6.45 20.64
C GLU A 92 -2.07 5.85 19.47
N ARG A 93 -1.24 4.83 19.73
CA ARG A 93 -0.50 4.13 18.67
C ARG A 93 -1.40 3.30 17.76
N LEU A 94 -2.42 2.63 18.32
CA LEU A 94 -3.40 1.91 17.51
C LEU A 94 -4.22 2.87 16.62
N ARG A 95 -4.60 4.04 17.15
CA ARG A 95 -5.27 5.09 16.37
C ARG A 95 -4.39 5.55 15.20
N ALA A 96 -3.13 5.87 15.47
CA ALA A 96 -2.18 6.29 14.44
C ALA A 96 -2.00 5.21 13.37
N ALA A 97 -1.83 3.93 13.76
CA ALA A 97 -1.69 2.81 12.84
C ALA A 97 -2.96 2.58 11.99
N ALA A 98 -4.14 2.74 12.59
CA ALA A 98 -5.42 2.60 11.90
C ALA A 98 -5.65 3.71 10.86
N VAL A 99 -5.34 4.96 11.20
CA VAL A 99 -5.41 6.08 10.25
C VAL A 99 -4.40 5.88 9.12
N ASP A 100 -3.15 5.54 9.44
CA ASP A 100 -2.07 5.35 8.45
C ASP A 100 -2.41 4.27 7.42
N VAL A 101 -2.88 3.09 7.86
CA VAL A 101 -3.18 2.01 6.92
C VAL A 101 -4.35 2.33 5.99
N VAL A 102 -5.36 3.07 6.46
CA VAL A 102 -6.47 3.51 5.60
C VAL A 102 -5.98 4.56 4.62
N GLN A 103 -5.25 5.57 5.09
CA GLN A 103 -4.76 6.65 4.25
C GLN A 103 -3.79 6.13 3.20
N THR A 104 -2.78 5.35 3.59
CA THR A 104 -1.80 4.76 2.65
C THR A 104 -2.47 3.85 1.63
N SER A 105 -3.53 3.11 2.03
CA SER A 105 -4.30 2.28 1.09
C SER A 105 -5.08 3.12 0.09
N LEU A 106 -5.64 4.26 0.49
CA LEU A 106 -6.37 5.16 -0.41
C LEU A 106 -5.45 5.99 -1.29
N ASP A 107 -4.30 6.42 -0.79
CA ASP A 107 -3.29 7.15 -1.56
C ASP A 107 -2.65 6.24 -2.64
N ASN A 108 -2.66 4.91 -2.42
CA ASN A 108 -2.18 3.90 -3.36
C ASN A 108 -3.32 2.99 -3.86
N LEU A 109 -4.45 3.58 -4.24
CA LEU A 109 -5.68 2.84 -4.56
C LEU A 109 -5.53 1.87 -5.72
N ASP A 110 -4.79 2.25 -6.78
CA ASP A 110 -4.52 1.36 -7.92
C ASP A 110 -3.75 0.11 -7.48
N ASP A 111 -2.74 0.27 -6.60
CA ASP A 111 -1.97 -0.84 -6.04
C ASP A 111 -2.86 -1.77 -5.21
N MET A 112 -3.76 -1.21 -4.40
CA MET A 112 -4.71 -1.98 -3.61
C MET A 112 -5.70 -2.75 -4.49
N ILE A 113 -6.19 -2.16 -5.59
CA ILE A 113 -7.05 -2.84 -6.55
C ILE A 113 -6.32 -4.03 -7.18
N VAL A 114 -5.07 -3.83 -7.62
CA VAL A 114 -4.22 -4.90 -8.16
C VAL A 114 -4.00 -5.99 -7.12
N PHE A 115 -3.65 -5.57 -5.89
CA PHE A 115 -3.39 -6.46 -4.77
C PHE A 115 -4.54 -7.47 -4.54
N PHE A 116 -5.78 -7.01 -4.47
CA PHE A 116 -6.90 -7.91 -4.18
C PHE A 116 -7.39 -8.72 -5.37
N ARG A 117 -7.19 -8.22 -6.58
CA ARG A 117 -7.69 -8.89 -7.79
C ARG A 117 -6.73 -9.93 -8.36
N SER A 118 -5.42 -9.77 -8.15
CA SER A 118 -4.44 -10.50 -8.94
C SER A 118 -3.50 -11.41 -8.13
N LEU A 119 -3.62 -11.47 -6.79
CA LEU A 119 -2.71 -12.28 -5.96
C LEU A 119 -2.64 -13.75 -6.40
N HIS A 120 -3.78 -14.34 -6.75
CA HIS A 120 -3.87 -15.74 -7.19
C HIS A 120 -3.18 -16.01 -8.55
N MET A 121 -2.79 -14.97 -9.26
CA MET A 121 -2.09 -15.05 -10.56
C MET A 121 -0.57 -15.12 -10.41
N LEU A 122 -0.04 -14.84 -9.21
CA LEU A 122 1.38 -14.98 -8.93
C LEU A 122 1.79 -16.46 -8.82
N PRO A 123 3.02 -16.84 -9.18
CA PRO A 123 3.59 -18.13 -8.83
C PRO A 123 3.52 -18.42 -7.33
N ASP A 124 3.41 -19.70 -6.97
CA ASP A 124 3.16 -20.15 -5.58
C ASP A 124 4.20 -19.64 -4.58
N ASP A 125 5.47 -19.60 -4.97
CA ASP A 125 6.57 -19.08 -4.15
C ASP A 125 6.41 -17.59 -3.86
N LYS A 126 6.00 -16.79 -4.84
CA LYS A 126 5.71 -15.36 -4.68
C LYS A 126 4.45 -15.13 -3.85
N GLN A 127 3.40 -15.93 -4.09
CA GLN A 127 2.21 -15.88 -3.23
C GLN A 127 2.56 -16.19 -1.77
N ALA A 128 3.47 -17.15 -1.52
CA ALA A 128 3.90 -17.48 -0.16
C ALA A 128 4.65 -16.30 0.51
N GLN A 129 5.49 -15.59 -0.24
CA GLN A 129 6.20 -14.39 0.25
C GLN A 129 5.21 -13.28 0.61
N VAL A 130 4.28 -12.94 -0.29
CA VAL A 130 3.24 -11.93 -0.01
C VAL A 130 2.40 -12.32 1.21
N ARG A 131 2.01 -13.59 1.34
CA ARG A 131 1.27 -14.07 2.53
C ARG A 131 2.08 -13.93 3.81
N ALA A 132 3.40 -14.16 3.78
CA ALA A 132 4.27 -14.00 4.94
C ALA A 132 4.38 -12.52 5.37
N GLU A 133 4.54 -11.60 4.41
CA GLU A 133 4.57 -10.15 4.68
C GLU A 133 3.24 -9.66 5.27
N ARG A 134 2.10 -10.10 4.70
CA ARG A 134 0.77 -9.79 5.26
C ARG A 134 0.60 -10.29 6.68
N ARG A 135 1.04 -11.52 6.97
CA ARG A 135 1.01 -12.06 8.33
C ARG A 135 1.85 -11.23 9.28
N ARG A 136 3.07 -10.83 8.88
CA ARG A 136 3.92 -9.94 9.69
C ARG A 136 3.21 -8.63 10.02
N TYR A 137 2.54 -8.00 9.07
CA TYR A 137 1.74 -6.80 9.29
C TYR A 137 0.61 -7.06 10.31
N GLN A 138 -0.15 -8.14 10.11
CA GLN A 138 -1.27 -8.52 10.98
C GLN A 138 -0.81 -8.77 12.42
N GLU A 139 0.29 -9.49 12.61
CA GLU A 139 0.86 -9.80 13.94
C GLU A 139 1.30 -8.52 14.66
N LYS A 140 1.90 -7.56 13.95
CA LYS A 140 2.29 -6.27 14.54
C LYS A 140 1.08 -5.41 14.93
N PHE A 141 0.08 -5.35 14.07
CA PHE A 141 -1.17 -4.63 14.36
C PHE A 141 -1.90 -5.27 15.55
N LYS A 142 -1.94 -6.60 15.60
CA LYS A 142 -2.49 -7.37 16.72
C LYS A 142 -1.78 -7.05 18.04
N ALA A 143 -0.47 -6.94 18.03
CA ALA A 143 0.29 -6.64 19.24
C ALA A 143 -0.13 -5.31 19.90
N LEU A 144 -0.52 -4.28 19.12
CA LEU A 144 -1.06 -3.03 19.66
C LEU A 144 -2.42 -3.24 20.33
N VAL A 145 -3.27 -4.09 19.76
CA VAL A 145 -4.56 -4.44 20.37
C VAL A 145 -4.35 -5.21 21.68
N ASP A 146 -3.46 -6.22 21.67
CA ASP A 146 -3.14 -7.03 22.86
C ASP A 146 -2.55 -6.17 23.99
N GLU A 147 -1.70 -5.20 23.65
CA GLU A 147 -1.14 -4.25 24.61
C GLU A 147 -2.23 -3.40 25.27
N GLY A 148 -3.19 -2.88 24.49
CA GLY A 148 -4.31 -2.12 25.02
C GLY A 148 -5.25 -2.96 25.89
N VAL A 149 -5.44 -4.24 25.57
CA VAL A 149 -6.17 -5.20 26.43
C VAL A 149 -5.42 -5.42 27.75
N ALA A 150 -4.11 -5.66 27.68
CA ALA A 150 -3.29 -5.87 28.86
C ALA A 150 -3.23 -4.63 29.79
N ALA A 151 -3.28 -3.43 29.20
CA ALA A 151 -3.37 -2.17 29.94
C ALA A 151 -4.76 -1.85 30.51
N GLY A 152 -5.78 -2.67 30.19
CA GLY A 152 -7.18 -2.44 30.61
C GLY A 152 -7.90 -1.33 29.84
N THR A 153 -7.28 -0.77 28.80
CA THR A 153 -7.86 0.27 27.94
C THR A 153 -8.92 -0.32 27.00
N PHE A 154 -8.66 -1.54 26.50
CA PHE A 154 -9.54 -2.25 25.59
C PHE A 154 -10.22 -3.44 26.27
N ARG A 155 -11.43 -3.75 25.81
CA ARG A 155 -12.20 -4.91 26.23
C ARG A 155 -11.48 -6.23 25.90
N SER A 156 -11.62 -7.25 26.76
CA SER A 156 -10.94 -8.53 26.63
C SER A 156 -11.84 -9.68 26.15
N ASP A 157 -13.15 -9.43 25.94
CA ASP A 157 -14.12 -10.43 25.53
C ASP A 157 -14.18 -10.65 24.00
N ILE A 158 -13.44 -9.84 23.22
CA ILE A 158 -13.22 -10.03 21.79
C ILE A 158 -11.72 -10.30 21.56
N SER A 159 -11.38 -11.40 20.90
CA SER A 159 -9.98 -11.69 20.63
C SER A 159 -9.36 -10.66 19.65
N ALA A 160 -8.12 -10.29 19.88
CA ALA A 160 -7.38 -9.37 19.00
C ALA A 160 -7.29 -9.87 17.54
N ASP A 161 -7.26 -11.19 17.33
CA ASP A 161 -7.28 -11.78 15.98
C ASP A 161 -8.58 -11.40 15.23
N ILE A 162 -9.73 -11.48 15.88
CA ILE A 162 -11.02 -11.09 15.29
C ILE A 162 -11.03 -9.60 14.98
N VAL A 163 -10.53 -8.77 15.89
CA VAL A 163 -10.43 -7.30 15.67
C VAL A 163 -9.60 -6.98 14.44
N VAL A 164 -8.41 -7.59 14.32
CA VAL A 164 -7.50 -7.37 13.19
C VAL A 164 -8.12 -7.86 11.87
N HIS A 165 -8.69 -9.08 11.87
CA HIS A 165 -9.34 -9.61 10.68
C HIS A 165 -10.52 -8.75 10.24
N TYR A 166 -11.37 -8.30 11.17
CA TYR A 166 -12.49 -7.42 10.88
C TYR A 166 -12.00 -6.11 10.25
N PHE A 167 -11.09 -5.40 10.92
CA PHE A 167 -10.62 -4.09 10.48
C PHE A 167 -9.91 -4.15 9.13
N LEU A 168 -8.93 -5.06 8.97
CA LEU A 168 -8.21 -5.19 7.71
C LEU A 168 -9.09 -5.70 6.56
N SER A 169 -10.12 -6.50 6.84
CA SER A 169 -11.06 -6.95 5.80
C SER A 169 -11.89 -5.78 5.25
N VAL A 170 -12.26 -4.81 6.08
CA VAL A 170 -12.97 -3.60 5.63
C VAL A 170 -12.06 -2.75 4.75
N ILE A 171 -10.79 -2.58 5.14
CA ILE A 171 -9.79 -1.84 4.33
C ILE A 171 -9.59 -2.50 2.97
N ASN A 172 -9.58 -3.82 2.91
CA ASN A 172 -9.44 -4.59 1.68
C ASN A 172 -10.55 -4.29 0.66
N GLN A 173 -11.68 -3.79 1.09
CA GLN A 173 -12.81 -3.44 0.22
C GLN A 173 -12.80 -1.97 -0.24
N LEU A 174 -11.86 -1.14 0.21
CA LEU A 174 -11.80 0.28 -0.17
C LEU A 174 -11.81 0.48 -1.70
N GLY A 175 -11.05 -0.30 -2.44
CA GLY A 175 -10.99 -0.25 -3.91
C GLY A 175 -12.31 -0.59 -4.63
N SER A 176 -13.32 -1.13 -3.93
CA SER A 176 -14.62 -1.47 -4.52
C SER A 176 -15.65 -0.32 -4.45
N TRP A 177 -15.53 0.56 -3.48
CA TRP A 177 -16.54 1.60 -3.23
C TRP A 177 -15.98 3.02 -3.09
N TYR A 178 -14.73 3.20 -2.67
CA TYR A 178 -14.16 4.53 -2.53
C TYR A 178 -13.95 5.19 -3.90
N LYS A 179 -14.29 6.48 -3.97
CA LYS A 179 -14.12 7.30 -5.16
C LYS A 179 -13.26 8.51 -4.79
N PRO A 180 -12.10 8.72 -5.46
CA PRO A 180 -11.23 9.87 -5.19
C PRO A 180 -11.93 11.24 -5.30
N ASP A 181 -12.91 11.34 -6.22
CA ASP A 181 -13.71 12.57 -6.42
C ASP A 181 -14.99 12.58 -5.55
N GLY A 182 -15.08 11.67 -4.57
CA GLY A 182 -16.22 11.57 -3.65
C GLY A 182 -16.19 12.63 -2.55
N PRO A 183 -17.21 12.65 -1.67
CA PRO A 183 -17.35 13.66 -0.63
C PRO A 183 -16.38 13.51 0.55
N LEU A 184 -15.72 12.36 0.69
CA LEU A 184 -14.81 12.05 1.80
C LEU A 184 -13.37 11.98 1.30
N SER A 185 -12.48 12.75 1.93
CA SER A 185 -11.04 12.62 1.70
C SER A 185 -10.47 11.33 2.33
N PRO A 186 -9.29 10.86 1.89
CA PRO A 186 -8.61 9.70 2.51
C PRO A 186 -8.48 9.84 4.03
N GLY A 187 -8.06 11.01 4.53
CA GLY A 187 -7.94 11.28 5.96
C GLY A 187 -9.26 11.17 6.71
N GLN A 188 -10.36 11.72 6.15
CA GLN A 188 -11.68 11.60 6.76
C GLN A 188 -12.16 10.14 6.85
N VAL A 189 -11.92 9.34 5.82
CA VAL A 189 -12.22 7.90 5.86
C VAL A 189 -11.38 7.21 6.93
N GLY A 190 -10.08 7.54 7.01
CA GLY A 190 -9.17 7.02 8.03
C GLY A 190 -9.65 7.32 9.45
N GLU A 191 -10.03 8.56 9.72
CA GLU A 191 -10.57 8.97 11.02
C GLU A 191 -11.86 8.22 11.38
N LEU A 192 -12.84 8.17 10.45
CA LEU A 192 -14.11 7.48 10.69
C LEU A 192 -13.94 5.98 10.93
N PHE A 193 -13.07 5.32 10.17
CA PHE A 193 -12.78 3.89 10.36
C PHE A 193 -12.08 3.64 11.70
N THR A 194 -11.19 4.54 12.09
CA THR A 194 -10.49 4.49 13.37
C THR A 194 -11.46 4.68 14.53
N GLU A 195 -12.41 5.64 14.44
CA GLU A 195 -13.44 5.82 15.47
C GLU A 195 -14.33 4.57 15.64
N LEU A 196 -14.69 3.91 14.53
CA LEU A 196 -15.42 2.64 14.59
C LEU A 196 -14.61 1.52 15.23
N LEU A 197 -13.31 1.42 14.93
CA LEU A 197 -12.41 0.43 15.53
C LEU A 197 -12.29 0.66 17.05
N ILE A 198 -11.89 1.86 17.45
CA ILE A 198 -11.65 2.21 18.86
C ILE A 198 -12.95 2.17 19.66
N GLY A 199 -14.05 2.69 19.11
CA GLY A 199 -15.37 2.61 19.76
C GLY A 199 -15.85 1.16 19.99
N GLY A 200 -15.49 0.23 19.10
CA GLY A 200 -15.74 -1.20 19.28
C GLY A 200 -14.86 -1.86 20.34
N LEU A 201 -13.70 -1.28 20.64
CA LEU A 201 -12.74 -1.78 21.63
C LEU A 201 -12.90 -1.15 23.03
N ALA A 202 -13.66 -0.07 23.16
CA ALA A 202 -13.85 0.60 24.44
C ALA A 202 -14.42 -0.35 25.51
N THR A 203 -13.87 -0.29 26.72
CA THR A 203 -14.43 -0.96 27.91
C THR A 203 -15.82 -0.37 28.20
N ARG A 204 -16.80 -1.19 28.48
CA ARG A 204 -18.16 -0.76 28.86
C ARG A 204 -18.25 -0.44 30.35
#